data_9d7b247922f63ed6b613c9bd515f283e
#
_entry.id   9d7b247922f63ed6b613c9bd515f283e
#
_cell.length_a   1.000
_cell.length_b   1.000
_cell.length_c   1.000
_cell.angle_alpha   90.00
_cell.angle_beta   90.00
_cell.angle_gamma   90.00
#
_symmetry.space_group_name_H-M   'P 1'
#
loop_
_entity.id
_entity.type
_entity.pdbx_description
1 polymer ?
#
loop_
_entity_poly.entity_id
_entity_poly.type
_entity_poly.pdbx_seq_one_letter_code
_entity_poly.pdbx_strand_id
1 'polypeptide(L)'
;MLINLICCAKYFISVLLHTIYWEECGNPDGEPILFIHGGPGAGATETDRRFFDPSYFRIVLFDQRGTVRSTPQGETQNNSIDDLVRDIEQLRTELGIKTWHVFGGSWGSTLSLYYSQECPSSCRTLTIRGIWLLRDEEIQWWLYGMRLVQPERWKVFSEHLPVEDRDDLLEGYWKKFHSEDRDEAREAARIWSVYEGASCTLLPNPEFEAFFHDLDKAWCTARLEAHYFRNVRLDPDDLLLQRVDTIRHIPTFIVHGRYDIVCPVASAVDLHALWPESSLVIVPDAG
;
A
#
# COMPACT_ATOMS: atom_id res chain seq x y z
N MET A 1 17.91 19.72 4.06
CA MET A 1 17.23 20.83 3.38
C MET A 1 15.78 20.38 3.20
N LEU A 2 14.86 20.90 4.03
CA LEU A 2 13.43 20.57 3.97
C LEU A 2 12.85 21.19 2.72
N ILE A 3 12.44 20.38 1.76
CA ILE A 3 11.80 20.84 0.54
C ILE A 3 10.31 21.05 0.85
N ASN A 4 9.98 22.23 1.37
CA ASN A 4 8.62 22.74 1.45
C ASN A 4 8.17 23.19 0.04
N LEU A 5 7.89 22.22 -0.83
CA LEU A 5 7.40 22.49 -2.18
C LEU A 5 6.04 21.80 -2.37
N ILE A 6 5.02 22.22 -1.63
CA ILE A 6 3.65 21.97 -2.05
C ILE A 6 3.35 23.02 -3.12
N CYS A 7 3.22 22.60 -4.38
CA CYS A 7 2.74 23.51 -5.42
C CYS A 7 1.22 23.62 -5.39
N CYS A 8 0.51 22.53 -5.14
CA CYS A 8 -0.95 22.46 -5.03
C CYS A 8 -1.38 21.23 -4.22
N ALA A 9 -2.30 21.42 -3.26
CA ALA A 9 -3.08 20.33 -2.67
C ALA A 9 -4.53 20.56 -3.05
N LYS A 10 -5.22 19.52 -3.53
CA LYS A 10 -6.60 19.59 -4.01
C LYS A 10 -7.37 18.33 -3.68
N TYR A 11 -8.64 18.36 -4.03
CA TYR A 11 -9.56 17.24 -3.94
C TYR A 11 -10.29 17.09 -5.28
N PHE A 12 -10.59 15.85 -5.65
CA PHE A 12 -11.56 15.57 -6.70
C PHE A 12 -12.63 14.62 -6.17
N ILE A 13 -13.83 14.71 -6.72
CA ILE A 13 -14.91 13.78 -6.40
C ILE A 13 -14.74 12.57 -7.30
N SER A 14 -14.42 11.44 -6.70
CA SER A 14 -14.49 10.16 -7.38
C SER A 14 -15.94 9.69 -7.50
N VAL A 15 -16.18 8.75 -8.39
CA VAL A 15 -17.52 8.25 -8.66
C VAL A 15 -18.18 7.74 -7.36
N LEU A 16 -19.37 8.26 -7.06
CA LEU A 16 -20.38 7.84 -6.10
C LEU A 16 -20.22 8.29 -4.64
N LEU A 17 -19.11 8.08 -3.94
CA LEU A 17 -19.06 8.29 -2.48
C LEU A 17 -17.80 9.00 -2.03
N HIS A 18 -16.70 8.81 -2.75
CA HIS A 18 -15.38 9.20 -2.27
C HIS A 18 -14.93 10.55 -2.80
N THR A 19 -14.28 11.31 -1.92
CA THR A 19 -13.53 12.50 -2.27
C THR A 19 -12.05 12.21 -2.06
N ILE A 20 -11.28 12.30 -3.13
CA ILE A 20 -9.87 11.91 -3.17
C ILE A 20 -8.98 13.13 -2.97
N TYR A 21 -8.11 13.05 -1.96
CA TYR A 21 -7.04 14.02 -1.77
C TYR A 21 -5.87 13.71 -2.71
N TRP A 22 -5.31 14.75 -3.32
CA TRP A 22 -4.05 14.66 -4.05
C TRP A 22 -3.24 15.95 -3.92
N GLU A 23 -1.97 15.82 -4.16
CA GLU A 23 -1.03 16.94 -4.16
C GLU A 23 -0.01 16.81 -5.27
N GLU A 24 0.48 17.96 -5.68
CA GLU A 24 1.48 18.11 -6.72
C GLU A 24 2.63 18.95 -6.20
N CYS A 25 3.88 18.49 -6.41
CA CYS A 25 5.09 19.23 -6.02
C CYS A 25 6.23 18.98 -7.00
N GLY A 26 7.34 19.68 -6.80
CA GLY A 26 8.51 19.61 -7.68
C GLY A 26 8.39 20.52 -8.91
N ASN A 27 8.93 20.09 -10.03
CA ASN A 27 8.96 20.86 -11.28
C ASN A 27 7.65 20.70 -12.05
N PRO A 28 6.83 21.76 -12.22
CA PRO A 28 5.55 21.65 -12.93
C PRO A 28 5.70 21.28 -14.41
N ASP A 29 6.86 21.56 -15.02
CA ASP A 29 7.18 21.22 -16.40
C ASP A 29 8.05 19.95 -16.49
N GLY A 30 8.30 19.27 -15.37
CA GLY A 30 9.13 18.08 -15.26
C GLY A 30 8.46 16.79 -15.72
N GLU A 31 9.21 15.69 -15.66
CA GLU A 31 8.69 14.36 -15.96
C GLU A 31 7.68 13.94 -14.91
N PRO A 32 6.44 13.55 -15.29
CA PRO A 32 5.42 13.18 -14.32
C PRO A 32 5.75 11.86 -13.63
N ILE A 33 5.63 11.84 -12.31
CA ILE A 33 5.74 10.63 -11.51
C ILE A 33 4.59 10.53 -10.53
N LEU A 34 3.94 9.36 -10.48
CA LEU A 34 2.89 9.02 -9.53
C LEU A 34 3.50 8.22 -8.38
N PHE A 35 3.24 8.65 -7.15
CA PHE A 35 3.52 7.88 -5.94
C PHE A 35 2.24 7.18 -5.45
N ILE A 36 2.28 5.86 -5.32
CA ILE A 36 1.19 5.03 -4.81
C ILE A 36 1.60 4.51 -3.42
N HIS A 37 0.93 5.02 -2.37
CA HIS A 37 1.25 4.66 -1.00
C HIS A 37 0.84 3.23 -0.64
N GLY A 38 1.47 2.69 0.41
CA GLY A 38 1.18 1.39 0.98
C GLY A 38 0.05 1.39 2.02
N GLY A 39 0.06 0.41 2.85
CA GLY A 39 -0.97 -0.01 3.78
C GLY A 39 -1.61 -1.29 3.23
N PRO A 40 -2.81 -1.24 2.68
CA PRO A 40 -3.60 -0.08 2.22
C PRO A 40 -4.06 0.84 3.36
N GLY A 41 -4.30 2.10 3.03
CA GLY A 41 -4.86 3.04 4.01
C GLY A 41 -3.86 3.91 4.77
N ALA A 42 -2.54 3.72 4.58
CA ALA A 42 -1.52 4.50 5.28
C ALA A 42 -1.49 5.98 4.86
N GLY A 43 -1.83 6.27 3.61
CA GLY A 43 -1.76 7.61 3.03
C GLY A 43 -0.34 8.02 2.60
N ALA A 44 -0.26 9.01 1.75
CA ALA A 44 1.00 9.62 1.35
C ALA A 44 1.43 10.69 2.37
N THR A 45 2.74 10.81 2.60
CA THR A 45 3.31 11.74 3.57
C THR A 45 4.27 12.73 2.90
N GLU A 46 4.65 13.78 3.64
CA GLU A 46 5.68 14.72 3.16
C GLU A 46 7.04 14.03 2.95
N THR A 47 7.31 12.96 3.70
CA THR A 47 8.55 12.21 3.58
C THR A 47 8.63 11.48 2.24
N ASP A 48 7.50 11.06 1.68
CA ASP A 48 7.44 10.33 0.42
C ASP A 48 7.86 11.18 -0.79
N ARG A 49 7.70 12.51 -0.70
CA ARG A 49 8.21 13.46 -1.72
C ARG A 49 9.73 13.35 -1.89
N ARG A 50 10.45 12.90 -0.86
CA ARG A 50 11.92 12.82 -0.81
C ARG A 50 12.49 11.66 -1.63
N PHE A 51 11.65 10.75 -2.12
CA PHE A 51 12.08 9.72 -3.06
C PHE A 51 12.48 10.29 -4.43
N PHE A 52 12.07 11.52 -4.74
CA PHE A 52 12.17 12.08 -6.07
C PHE A 52 12.99 13.38 -6.10
N ASP A 53 13.74 13.60 -7.18
CA ASP A 53 14.39 14.88 -7.45
C ASP A 53 13.35 15.92 -7.88
N PRO A 54 13.06 16.94 -7.05
CA PRO A 54 12.02 17.92 -7.35
C PRO A 54 12.43 18.91 -8.45
N SER A 55 13.69 18.94 -8.87
CA SER A 55 14.12 19.73 -10.02
C SER A 55 13.81 19.04 -11.35
N TYR A 56 13.68 17.72 -11.33
CA TYR A 56 13.47 16.90 -12.51
C TYR A 56 12.01 16.44 -12.66
N PHE A 57 11.39 16.00 -11.54
CA PHE A 57 10.06 15.41 -11.57
C PHE A 57 8.93 16.41 -11.26
N ARG A 58 7.82 16.25 -11.96
CA ARG A 58 6.48 16.69 -11.58
C ARG A 58 5.87 15.58 -10.70
N ILE A 59 5.93 15.75 -9.39
CA ILE A 59 5.64 14.70 -8.41
C ILE A 59 4.16 14.77 -8.02
N VAL A 60 3.41 13.69 -8.26
CA VAL A 60 2.01 13.56 -7.89
C VAL A 60 1.87 12.50 -6.80
N LEU A 61 1.27 12.89 -5.67
CA LEU A 61 0.91 12.01 -4.58
C LEU A 61 -0.61 12.09 -4.37
N PHE A 62 -1.23 11.00 -3.97
CA PHE A 62 -2.65 11.00 -3.62
C PHE A 62 -2.92 10.03 -2.48
N ASP A 63 -3.98 10.26 -1.73
CA ASP A 63 -4.50 9.32 -0.75
C ASP A 63 -5.60 8.49 -1.41
N GLN A 64 -5.45 7.18 -1.42
CA GLN A 64 -6.44 6.26 -1.98
C GLN A 64 -7.77 6.37 -1.24
N ARG A 65 -8.85 5.78 -1.77
CA ARG A 65 -10.18 5.81 -1.15
C ARG A 65 -10.15 5.36 0.30
N GLY A 66 -10.89 6.04 1.16
CA GLY A 66 -10.96 5.71 2.57
C GLY A 66 -9.73 6.04 3.40
N THR A 67 -8.68 6.58 2.79
CA THR A 67 -7.39 6.84 3.42
C THR A 67 -7.35 8.25 3.98
N VAL A 68 -6.77 8.42 5.13
CA VAL A 68 -6.51 9.62 5.95
C VAL A 68 -7.15 10.95 5.49
N ARG A 69 -6.66 11.56 4.40
CA ARG A 69 -7.16 12.85 3.86
C ARG A 69 -8.26 12.69 2.83
N SER A 70 -8.40 11.49 2.25
CA SER A 70 -9.55 11.12 1.41
C SER A 70 -10.73 10.71 2.28
N THR A 71 -11.95 11.06 1.83
CA THR A 71 -13.16 10.83 2.64
C THR A 71 -14.21 10.03 1.88
N PRO A 72 -15.07 9.27 2.59
CA PRO A 72 -15.07 9.03 4.05
C PRO A 72 -13.90 8.15 4.51
N GLN A 73 -13.36 8.42 5.70
CA GLN A 73 -12.22 7.67 6.25
C GLN A 73 -12.60 6.24 6.63
N GLY A 74 -11.76 5.27 6.28
CA GLY A 74 -11.98 3.85 6.56
C GLY A 74 -13.18 3.25 5.81
N GLU A 75 -13.73 3.94 4.79
CA GLU A 75 -14.89 3.48 4.04
C GLU A 75 -14.48 2.39 3.03
N THR A 76 -15.22 1.28 3.08
CA THR A 76 -14.97 0.10 2.25
C THR A 76 -15.98 -0.09 1.13
N GLN A 77 -17.11 0.63 1.17
CA GLN A 77 -18.11 0.61 0.11
C GLN A 77 -17.56 1.28 -1.15
N ASN A 78 -17.78 0.67 -2.32
CA ASN A 78 -17.24 1.16 -3.59
C ASN A 78 -15.72 1.38 -3.54
N ASN A 79 -15.00 0.43 -2.94
CA ASN A 79 -13.56 0.50 -2.72
C ASN A 79 -12.90 -0.82 -3.14
N SER A 80 -13.08 -1.18 -4.41
CA SER A 80 -12.38 -2.30 -5.06
C SER A 80 -11.06 -1.85 -5.66
N ILE A 81 -10.19 -2.79 -6.01
CA ILE A 81 -8.92 -2.46 -6.69
C ILE A 81 -9.17 -1.81 -8.06
N ASP A 82 -10.24 -2.19 -8.76
CA ASP A 82 -10.66 -1.55 -10.02
C ASP A 82 -11.12 -0.11 -9.81
N ASP A 83 -11.76 0.17 -8.66
CA ASP A 83 -12.12 1.55 -8.29
C ASP A 83 -10.87 2.42 -8.12
N LEU A 84 -9.82 1.87 -7.51
CA LEU A 84 -8.54 2.58 -7.35
C LEU A 84 -7.86 2.85 -8.70
N VAL A 85 -7.91 1.90 -9.63
CA VAL A 85 -7.41 2.12 -11.01
C VAL A 85 -8.17 3.24 -11.70
N ARG A 86 -9.51 3.29 -11.53
CA ARG A 86 -10.32 4.39 -12.09
C ARG A 86 -9.95 5.75 -11.49
N ASP A 87 -9.70 5.82 -10.19
CA ASP A 87 -9.25 7.06 -9.54
C ASP A 87 -7.90 7.53 -10.07
N ILE A 88 -6.95 6.59 -10.26
CA ILE A 88 -5.63 6.88 -10.81
C ILE A 88 -5.75 7.44 -12.25
N GLU A 89 -6.57 6.83 -13.10
CA GLU A 89 -6.80 7.30 -14.47
C GLU A 89 -7.59 8.62 -14.53
N GLN A 90 -8.55 8.83 -13.61
CA GLN A 90 -9.23 10.12 -13.49
C GLN A 90 -8.22 11.22 -13.12
N LEU A 91 -7.40 11.00 -12.09
CA LEU A 91 -6.37 11.95 -11.66
C LEU A 91 -5.39 12.26 -12.79
N ARG A 92 -4.89 11.23 -13.49
CA ARG A 92 -4.00 11.41 -14.63
C ARG A 92 -4.60 12.29 -15.70
N THR A 93 -5.86 12.04 -16.03
CA THR A 93 -6.59 12.77 -17.08
C THR A 93 -6.87 14.22 -16.69
N GLU A 94 -7.29 14.46 -15.43
CA GLU A 94 -7.52 15.82 -14.90
C GLU A 94 -6.25 16.67 -14.86
N LEU A 95 -5.09 16.03 -14.66
CA LEU A 95 -3.78 16.69 -14.68
C LEU A 95 -3.21 16.88 -16.10
N GLY A 96 -3.91 16.39 -17.13
CA GLY A 96 -3.46 16.45 -18.52
C GLY A 96 -2.19 15.62 -18.79
N ILE A 97 -1.93 14.61 -17.95
CA ILE A 97 -0.74 13.75 -18.07
C ILE A 97 -1.05 12.61 -19.06
N LYS A 98 -0.21 12.49 -20.09
CA LYS A 98 -0.36 11.41 -21.07
C LYS A 98 0.15 10.07 -20.52
N THR A 99 1.37 10.08 -19.99
CA THR A 99 2.03 8.93 -19.37
C THR A 99 2.84 9.41 -18.19
N TRP A 100 3.03 8.58 -17.18
CA TRP A 100 3.86 8.87 -16.01
C TRP A 100 4.75 7.72 -15.60
N HIS A 101 5.78 8.03 -14.84
CA HIS A 101 6.50 7.05 -14.06
C HIS A 101 5.63 6.64 -12.88
N VAL A 102 5.64 5.38 -12.51
CA VAL A 102 4.87 4.86 -11.37
C VAL A 102 5.81 4.32 -10.31
N PHE A 103 5.60 4.76 -9.07
CA PHE A 103 6.36 4.30 -7.91
C PHE A 103 5.42 3.84 -6.80
N GLY A 104 5.62 2.61 -6.30
CA GLY A 104 4.82 2.08 -5.19
C GLY A 104 5.58 1.11 -4.31
N GLY A 105 5.16 1.00 -3.05
CA GLY A 105 5.75 0.07 -2.09
C GLY A 105 4.69 -0.66 -1.26
N SER A 106 4.98 -1.92 -0.84
CA SER A 106 4.04 -2.75 -0.09
C SER A 106 2.73 -2.93 -0.87
N TRP A 107 1.56 -2.68 -0.30
CA TRP A 107 0.29 -2.59 -1.04
C TRP A 107 0.40 -1.69 -2.28
N GLY A 108 1.17 -0.59 -2.19
CA GLY A 108 1.42 0.26 -3.36
C GLY A 108 2.14 -0.47 -4.49
N SER A 109 2.92 -1.52 -4.23
CA SER A 109 3.51 -2.37 -5.27
C SER A 109 2.46 -3.24 -5.95
N THR A 110 1.51 -3.80 -5.18
CA THR A 110 0.35 -4.54 -5.69
C THR A 110 -0.47 -3.67 -6.64
N LEU A 111 -0.87 -2.48 -6.16
CA LEU A 111 -1.69 -1.56 -6.95
C LEU A 111 -0.93 -1.02 -8.15
N SER A 112 0.38 -0.78 -8.06
CA SER A 112 1.21 -0.35 -9.19
C SER A 112 1.30 -1.43 -10.27
N LEU A 113 1.48 -2.69 -9.89
CA LEU A 113 1.47 -3.83 -10.81
C LEU A 113 0.10 -3.97 -11.47
N TYR A 114 -0.97 -4.00 -10.69
CA TYR A 114 -2.33 -4.13 -11.20
C TYR A 114 -2.69 -2.97 -12.14
N TYR A 115 -2.40 -1.72 -11.73
CA TYR A 115 -2.60 -0.53 -12.57
C TYR A 115 -1.84 -0.61 -13.89
N SER A 116 -0.57 -1.00 -13.86
CA SER A 116 0.23 -1.10 -15.09
C SER A 116 -0.27 -2.21 -16.02
N GLN A 117 -0.86 -3.27 -15.49
CA GLN A 117 -1.47 -4.35 -16.28
C GLN A 117 -2.82 -3.94 -16.88
N GLU A 118 -3.62 -3.12 -16.18
CA GLU A 118 -4.89 -2.59 -16.70
C GLU A 118 -4.67 -1.41 -17.67
N CYS A 119 -3.68 -0.57 -17.42
CA CYS A 119 -3.42 0.66 -18.17
C CYS A 119 -1.96 0.75 -18.66
N PRO A 120 -1.43 -0.24 -19.40
CA PRO A 120 -0.02 -0.28 -19.76
C PRO A 120 0.45 0.92 -20.59
N SER A 121 -0.45 1.51 -21.39
CA SER A 121 -0.15 2.71 -22.19
C SER A 121 0.01 3.99 -21.37
N SER A 122 -0.43 3.99 -20.11
CA SER A 122 -0.31 5.11 -19.18
C SER A 122 1.00 5.06 -18.35
N CYS A 123 1.64 3.89 -18.30
CA CYS A 123 2.86 3.62 -17.55
C CYS A 123 4.10 3.80 -18.42
N ARG A 124 5.00 4.72 -18.04
CA ARG A 124 6.29 4.94 -18.73
C ARG A 124 7.39 4.04 -18.16
N THR A 125 7.50 3.97 -16.85
CA THR A 125 8.37 3.05 -16.11
C THR A 125 7.67 2.65 -14.82
N LEU A 126 8.09 1.52 -14.25
CA LEU A 126 7.59 1.03 -12.98
C LEU A 126 8.76 0.87 -12.01
N THR A 127 8.65 1.47 -10.83
CA THR A 127 9.58 1.25 -9.71
C THR A 127 8.79 0.77 -8.51
N ILE A 128 9.07 -0.44 -8.05
CA ILE A 128 8.33 -1.06 -6.95
C ILE A 128 9.28 -1.60 -5.88
N ARG A 129 8.85 -1.46 -4.62
CA ARG A 129 9.63 -1.93 -3.48
C ARG A 129 8.78 -2.68 -2.47
N GLY A 130 9.43 -3.56 -1.65
CA GLY A 130 8.69 -4.32 -0.65
C GLY A 130 7.50 -5.03 -1.32
N ILE A 131 7.80 -5.97 -2.21
CA ILE A 131 6.80 -6.56 -3.10
C ILE A 131 5.77 -7.36 -2.31
N TRP A 132 4.51 -7.00 -2.50
CA TRP A 132 3.34 -7.69 -2.00
C TRP A 132 2.44 -8.03 -3.18
N LEU A 133 2.15 -9.32 -3.38
CA LEU A 133 1.38 -9.82 -4.52
C LEU A 133 -0.08 -10.13 -4.15
N LEU A 134 -0.41 -9.97 -2.87
CA LEU A 134 -1.74 -10.27 -2.30
C LEU A 134 -2.15 -11.74 -2.50
N ARG A 135 -1.19 -12.66 -2.38
CA ARG A 135 -1.42 -14.10 -2.43
C ARG A 135 -1.96 -14.59 -1.07
N ASP A 136 -2.75 -15.66 -1.08
CA ASP A 136 -3.26 -16.26 0.16
C ASP A 136 -2.12 -16.67 1.10
N GLU A 137 -1.01 -17.20 0.59
CA GLU A 137 0.17 -17.55 1.39
C GLU A 137 0.83 -16.33 2.07
N GLU A 138 0.83 -15.15 1.44
CA GLU A 138 1.33 -13.92 2.03
C GLU A 138 0.40 -13.42 3.13
N ILE A 139 -0.92 -13.48 2.92
CA ILE A 139 -1.93 -13.16 3.95
C ILE A 139 -1.81 -14.13 5.14
N GLN A 140 -1.65 -15.43 4.89
CA GLN A 140 -1.43 -16.44 5.95
C GLN A 140 -0.10 -16.21 6.67
N TRP A 141 0.95 -15.83 5.96
CA TRP A 141 2.21 -15.44 6.57
C TRP A 141 2.03 -14.24 7.50
N TRP A 142 1.37 -13.19 7.03
CA TRP A 142 1.14 -11.97 7.80
C TRP A 142 0.30 -12.25 9.06
N LEU A 143 -0.79 -12.99 8.94
CA LEU A 143 -1.70 -13.29 10.05
C LEU A 143 -1.11 -14.30 11.05
N TYR A 144 -0.40 -15.31 10.58
CA TYR A 144 0.00 -16.43 11.40
C TYR A 144 1.50 -16.77 11.34
N GLY A 145 2.15 -16.55 10.21
CA GLY A 145 3.56 -16.90 9.99
C GLY A 145 4.52 -16.03 10.78
N MET A 146 4.27 -14.72 10.84
CA MET A 146 5.13 -13.76 11.53
C MET A 146 5.31 -14.04 13.03
N ARG A 147 4.43 -14.84 13.66
CA ARG A 147 4.59 -15.34 15.03
C ARG A 147 5.92 -16.08 15.26
N LEU A 148 6.52 -16.64 14.21
CA LEU A 148 7.80 -17.35 14.29
C LEU A 148 8.98 -16.39 14.43
N VAL A 149 8.80 -15.14 14.03
CA VAL A 149 9.82 -14.09 14.09
C VAL A 149 9.57 -13.12 15.23
N GLN A 150 8.29 -12.79 15.50
CA GLN A 150 7.86 -11.83 16.53
C GLN A 150 6.75 -12.43 17.42
N PRO A 151 7.03 -13.49 18.19
CA PRO A 151 6.01 -14.18 18.98
C PRO A 151 5.34 -13.30 20.04
N GLU A 152 6.09 -12.37 20.64
CA GLU A 152 5.57 -11.45 21.66
C GLU A 152 4.57 -10.44 21.09
N ARG A 153 4.83 -9.91 19.89
CA ARG A 153 3.92 -8.98 19.21
C ARG A 153 2.69 -9.70 18.67
N TRP A 154 2.91 -10.87 18.07
CA TRP A 154 1.82 -11.70 17.60
C TRP A 154 0.88 -12.14 18.74
N LYS A 155 1.42 -12.40 19.93
CA LYS A 155 0.63 -12.71 21.11
C LYS A 155 -0.33 -11.57 21.46
N VAL A 156 0.15 -10.33 21.50
CA VAL A 156 -0.70 -9.15 21.77
C VAL A 156 -1.79 -9.03 20.71
N PHE A 157 -1.41 -9.18 19.44
CA PHE A 157 -2.33 -9.14 18.30
C PHE A 157 -3.40 -10.24 18.39
N SER A 158 -3.02 -11.50 18.53
CA SER A 158 -3.98 -12.61 18.52
C SER A 158 -4.82 -12.69 19.80
N GLU A 159 -4.25 -12.38 20.98
CA GLU A 159 -4.96 -12.44 22.26
C GLU A 159 -5.92 -11.25 22.50
N HIS A 160 -5.86 -10.20 21.67
CA HIS A 160 -6.86 -9.14 21.69
C HIS A 160 -8.25 -9.65 21.27
N LEU A 161 -8.30 -10.69 20.46
CA LEU A 161 -9.55 -11.35 20.11
C LEU A 161 -9.98 -12.36 21.17
N PRO A 162 -11.31 -12.56 21.36
CA PRO A 162 -11.82 -13.65 22.17
C PRO A 162 -11.37 -15.01 21.62
N VAL A 163 -11.27 -16.00 22.49
CA VAL A 163 -10.67 -17.32 22.15
C VAL A 163 -11.35 -17.95 20.94
N GLU A 164 -12.66 -17.82 20.84
CA GLU A 164 -13.50 -18.38 19.77
C GLU A 164 -13.24 -17.76 18.39
N ASP A 165 -12.67 -16.56 18.33
CA ASP A 165 -12.37 -15.87 17.07
C ASP A 165 -10.88 -15.99 16.65
N ARG A 166 -10.04 -16.67 17.45
CA ARG A 166 -8.59 -16.77 17.18
C ARG A 166 -8.22 -17.77 16.09
N ASP A 167 -9.12 -18.66 15.72
CA ASP A 167 -8.92 -19.60 14.62
C ASP A 167 -9.02 -18.91 13.25
N ASP A 168 -9.73 -17.76 13.18
CA ASP A 168 -9.79 -16.89 12.00
C ASP A 168 -9.58 -15.45 12.43
N LEU A 169 -8.30 -15.04 12.51
CA LEU A 169 -7.91 -13.70 12.95
C LEU A 169 -8.47 -12.61 12.04
N LEU A 170 -8.52 -12.86 10.74
CA LEU A 170 -9.04 -11.89 9.77
C LEU A 170 -10.53 -11.59 10.00
N GLU A 171 -11.33 -12.65 10.15
CA GLU A 171 -12.77 -12.51 10.41
C GLU A 171 -13.04 -11.98 11.83
N GLY A 172 -12.23 -12.38 12.80
CA GLY A 172 -12.32 -11.88 14.18
C GLY A 172 -12.10 -10.37 14.26
N TYR A 173 -11.04 -9.87 13.60
CA TYR A 173 -10.77 -8.44 13.53
C TYR A 173 -11.79 -7.69 12.66
N TRP A 174 -12.24 -8.29 11.56
CA TRP A 174 -13.31 -7.72 10.75
C TRP A 174 -14.57 -7.44 11.55
N LYS A 175 -15.00 -8.39 12.40
CA LYS A 175 -16.13 -8.20 13.33
C LYS A 175 -15.88 -7.04 14.30
N LYS A 176 -14.67 -6.97 14.89
CA LYS A 176 -14.28 -5.88 15.80
C LYS A 176 -14.35 -4.51 15.12
N PHE A 177 -13.86 -4.37 13.88
CA PHE A 177 -13.92 -3.13 13.12
C PHE A 177 -15.34 -2.66 12.78
N HIS A 178 -16.33 -3.56 12.91
CA HIS A 178 -17.75 -3.28 12.71
C HIS A 178 -18.57 -3.33 13.99
N SER A 179 -17.92 -3.33 15.16
CA SER A 179 -18.59 -3.22 16.45
C SER A 179 -19.38 -1.92 16.55
N GLU A 180 -20.55 -1.96 17.20
CA GLU A 180 -21.32 -0.75 17.53
C GLU A 180 -20.58 0.11 18.57
N ASP A 181 -19.73 -0.50 19.40
CA ASP A 181 -18.83 0.19 20.30
C ASP A 181 -17.63 0.74 19.53
N ARG A 182 -17.65 2.04 19.31
CA ARG A 182 -16.61 2.75 18.55
C ARG A 182 -15.24 2.72 19.22
N ASP A 183 -15.19 2.69 20.55
CA ASP A 183 -13.92 2.65 21.27
C ASP A 183 -13.29 1.27 21.15
N GLU A 184 -14.09 0.21 21.22
CA GLU A 184 -13.65 -1.16 20.95
C GLU A 184 -13.13 -1.29 19.52
N ALA A 185 -13.86 -0.79 18.54
CA ALA A 185 -13.48 -0.86 17.14
C ALA A 185 -12.17 -0.11 16.84
N ARG A 186 -11.98 1.08 17.41
CA ARG A 186 -10.76 1.88 17.28
C ARG A 186 -9.56 1.25 17.98
N GLU A 187 -9.77 0.64 19.15
CA GLU A 187 -8.69 -0.07 19.84
C GLU A 187 -8.25 -1.32 19.06
N ALA A 188 -9.19 -2.07 18.50
CA ALA A 188 -8.86 -3.20 17.61
C ALA A 188 -8.07 -2.73 16.39
N ALA A 189 -8.45 -1.62 15.77
CA ALA A 189 -7.72 -1.03 14.64
C ALA A 189 -6.31 -0.58 15.05
N ARG A 190 -6.14 -0.01 16.24
CA ARG A 190 -4.82 0.36 16.78
C ARG A 190 -3.93 -0.86 17.00
N ILE A 191 -4.47 -1.94 17.57
CA ILE A 191 -3.71 -3.19 17.81
C ILE A 191 -3.24 -3.79 16.47
N TRP A 192 -4.13 -3.86 15.48
CA TRP A 192 -3.81 -4.32 14.12
C TRP A 192 -2.68 -3.49 13.52
N SER A 193 -2.84 -2.17 13.49
CA SER A 193 -1.91 -1.23 12.87
C SER A 193 -0.54 -1.25 13.55
N VAL A 194 -0.49 -1.30 14.89
CA VAL A 194 0.76 -1.38 15.64
C VAL A 194 1.49 -2.70 15.39
N TYR A 195 0.77 -3.82 15.26
CA TYR A 195 1.37 -5.11 14.92
C TYR A 195 2.11 -5.04 13.59
N GLU A 196 1.49 -4.45 12.56
CA GLU A 196 2.12 -4.23 11.27
C GLU A 196 3.32 -3.28 11.39
N GLY A 197 3.09 -2.06 11.90
CA GLY A 197 4.10 -1.00 11.94
C GLY A 197 5.36 -1.39 12.69
N ALA A 198 5.20 -2.13 13.77
CA ALA A 198 6.33 -2.66 14.53
C ALA A 198 7.12 -3.76 13.78
N SER A 199 6.56 -4.30 12.72
CA SER A 199 7.16 -5.35 11.87
C SER A 199 7.84 -4.80 10.61
N CYS A 200 7.61 -3.53 10.27
CA CYS A 200 8.09 -2.92 9.02
C CYS A 200 9.57 -2.50 9.06
N THR A 201 10.26 -2.61 10.18
CA THR A 201 11.67 -2.21 10.29
C THR A 201 12.51 -3.31 10.92
N LEU A 202 13.71 -3.52 10.36
CA LEU A 202 14.68 -4.52 10.85
C LEU A 202 15.11 -4.24 12.30
N LEU A 203 15.31 -2.97 12.63
CA LEU A 203 15.65 -2.52 13.98
C LEU A 203 14.51 -1.68 14.54
N PRO A 204 14.28 -1.69 15.88
CA PRO A 204 13.26 -0.86 16.49
C PRO A 204 13.38 0.62 16.06
N ASN A 205 12.27 1.18 15.60
CA ASN A 205 12.19 2.59 15.19
C ASN A 205 10.97 3.25 15.85
N PRO A 206 11.13 3.80 17.08
CA PRO A 206 10.01 4.38 17.82
C PRO A 206 9.29 5.53 17.10
N GLU A 207 10.02 6.32 16.29
CA GLU A 207 9.42 7.43 15.52
C GLU A 207 8.50 6.89 14.41
N PHE A 208 8.93 5.82 13.76
CA PHE A 208 8.11 5.12 12.76
C PHE A 208 6.93 4.38 13.41
N GLU A 209 7.16 3.69 14.52
CA GLU A 209 6.09 3.01 15.27
C GLU A 209 5.01 4.00 15.76
N ALA A 210 5.40 5.22 16.16
CA ALA A 210 4.48 6.27 16.62
C ALA A 210 3.41 6.63 15.55
N PHE A 211 3.75 6.51 14.27
CA PHE A 211 2.81 6.73 13.17
C PHE A 211 1.59 5.78 13.23
N PHE A 212 1.82 4.53 13.62
CA PHE A 212 0.82 3.48 13.70
C PHE A 212 -0.02 3.53 14.99
N HIS A 213 0.36 4.37 15.95
CA HIS A 213 -0.43 4.67 17.14
C HIS A 213 -1.45 5.80 16.94
N ASP A 214 -1.37 6.55 15.83
CA ASP A 214 -2.36 7.56 15.48
C ASP A 214 -3.70 6.87 15.16
N LEU A 215 -4.74 7.19 15.93
CA LEU A 215 -6.02 6.47 15.88
C LEU A 215 -6.76 6.63 14.53
N ASP A 216 -6.61 7.75 13.85
CA ASP A 216 -7.30 7.96 12.56
C ASP A 216 -6.56 7.23 11.43
N LYS A 217 -5.23 7.21 11.47
CA LYS A 217 -4.41 6.43 10.54
C LYS A 217 -4.60 4.94 10.77
N ALA A 218 -4.53 4.49 12.03
CA ALA A 218 -4.77 3.11 12.41
C ALA A 218 -6.16 2.63 11.96
N TRP A 219 -7.19 3.47 12.11
CA TRP A 219 -8.54 3.20 11.65
C TRP A 219 -8.59 2.97 10.13
N CYS A 220 -7.99 3.88 9.36
CA CYS A 220 -7.96 3.75 7.90
C CYS A 220 -7.19 2.49 7.48
N THR A 221 -5.97 2.30 8.01
CA THR A 221 -5.10 1.18 7.64
C THR A 221 -5.77 -0.16 7.97
N ALA A 222 -6.17 -0.39 9.21
CA ALA A 222 -6.71 -1.68 9.64
C ALA A 222 -7.99 -2.06 8.88
N ARG A 223 -8.92 -1.13 8.70
CA ARG A 223 -10.18 -1.41 7.98
C ARG A 223 -9.96 -1.70 6.50
N LEU A 224 -9.13 -0.90 5.84
CA LEU A 224 -8.88 -1.07 4.41
C LEU A 224 -8.02 -2.31 4.15
N GLU A 225 -7.04 -2.58 4.97
CA GLU A 225 -6.21 -3.77 4.87
C GLU A 225 -7.02 -5.05 5.04
N ALA A 226 -7.82 -5.15 6.12
CA ALA A 226 -8.72 -6.28 6.32
C ALA A 226 -9.76 -6.41 5.19
N HIS A 227 -10.27 -5.29 4.67
CA HIS A 227 -11.18 -5.28 3.52
C HIS A 227 -10.52 -5.91 2.28
N TYR A 228 -9.32 -5.48 1.92
CA TYR A 228 -8.63 -6.01 0.75
C TYR A 228 -8.16 -7.45 0.94
N PHE A 229 -7.65 -7.81 2.11
CA PHE A 229 -7.27 -9.19 2.43
C PHE A 229 -8.48 -10.16 2.35
N ARG A 230 -9.66 -9.67 2.69
CA ARG A 230 -10.89 -10.47 2.69
C ARG A 230 -11.57 -10.56 1.35
N ASN A 231 -11.56 -9.49 0.56
CA ASN A 231 -12.44 -9.34 -0.61
C ASN A 231 -11.72 -9.28 -1.95
N VAL A 232 -10.46 -8.91 -2.00
CA VAL A 232 -9.71 -8.88 -3.26
C VAL A 232 -9.04 -10.23 -3.46
N ARG A 233 -9.42 -10.91 -4.51
CA ARG A 233 -8.85 -12.18 -4.93
C ARG A 233 -8.08 -11.96 -6.23
N LEU A 234 -6.77 -11.76 -6.09
CA LEU A 234 -5.81 -11.83 -7.19
C LEU A 234 -5.27 -13.26 -7.35
N ASP A 235 -5.78 -14.16 -6.53
CA ASP A 235 -5.64 -15.60 -6.48
C ASP A 235 -7.01 -16.26 -6.80
N PRO A 236 -7.15 -17.52 -7.33
CA PRO A 236 -6.23 -18.64 -7.04
C PRO A 236 -5.03 -18.77 -7.98
N ASP A 237 -4.85 -17.92 -8.94
CA ASP A 237 -3.96 -18.21 -10.07
C ASP A 237 -2.74 -17.27 -10.14
N ASP A 238 -2.31 -16.62 -9.05
CA ASP A 238 -1.22 -15.63 -9.08
C ASP A 238 -1.43 -14.57 -10.17
N LEU A 239 -2.62 -13.98 -10.22
CA LEU A 239 -3.07 -13.15 -11.33
C LEU A 239 -2.06 -12.08 -11.76
N LEU A 240 -1.39 -11.43 -10.79
CA LEU A 240 -0.38 -10.42 -11.09
C LEU A 240 0.83 -11.03 -11.80
N LEU A 241 1.24 -12.25 -11.41
CA LEU A 241 2.36 -12.93 -12.02
C LEU A 241 2.00 -13.47 -13.42
N GLN A 242 0.81 -14.04 -13.60
CA GLN A 242 0.36 -14.54 -14.90
C GLN A 242 0.23 -13.44 -15.97
N ARG A 243 -0.03 -12.21 -15.55
CA ARG A 243 -0.22 -11.07 -16.45
C ARG A 243 1.05 -10.25 -16.71
N VAL A 244 2.20 -10.68 -16.22
CA VAL A 244 3.49 -9.99 -16.45
C VAL A 244 3.78 -9.78 -17.93
N ASP A 245 3.38 -10.71 -18.78
CA ASP A 245 3.61 -10.61 -20.24
C ASP A 245 2.98 -9.36 -20.87
N THR A 246 1.91 -8.83 -20.28
CA THR A 246 1.24 -7.61 -20.77
C THR A 246 2.07 -6.34 -20.56
N ILE A 247 3.02 -6.37 -19.64
CA ILE A 247 3.81 -5.22 -19.20
C ILE A 247 5.33 -5.39 -19.36
N ARG A 248 5.81 -6.48 -19.99
CA ARG A 248 7.26 -6.74 -20.20
C ARG A 248 7.99 -5.60 -20.90
N HIS A 249 7.30 -4.83 -21.73
CA HIS A 249 7.86 -3.69 -22.43
C HIS A 249 8.07 -2.45 -21.56
N ILE A 250 7.55 -2.44 -20.32
CA ILE A 250 7.71 -1.33 -19.38
C ILE A 250 9.03 -1.51 -18.62
N PRO A 251 10.00 -0.58 -18.73
CA PRO A 251 11.22 -0.65 -17.93
C PRO A 251 10.89 -0.66 -16.43
N THR A 252 11.30 -1.73 -15.73
CA THR A 252 10.87 -1.98 -14.35
C THR A 252 12.05 -2.20 -13.42
N PHE A 253 11.98 -1.57 -12.24
CA PHE A 253 12.95 -1.67 -11.16
C PHE A 253 12.25 -2.21 -9.91
N ILE A 254 12.77 -3.32 -9.38
CA ILE A 254 12.28 -3.99 -8.17
C ILE A 254 13.35 -3.84 -7.09
N VAL A 255 12.99 -3.28 -5.93
CA VAL A 255 13.88 -3.14 -4.78
C VAL A 255 13.25 -3.81 -3.57
N HIS A 256 14.00 -4.68 -2.88
CA HIS A 256 13.44 -5.42 -1.74
C HIS A 256 14.46 -5.61 -0.63
N GLY A 257 14.03 -5.48 0.63
CA GLY A 257 14.87 -5.77 1.79
C GLY A 257 15.06 -7.30 1.96
N ARG A 258 16.29 -7.73 2.30
CA ARG A 258 16.54 -9.16 2.55
C ARG A 258 15.75 -9.70 3.74
N TYR A 259 15.52 -8.86 4.74
CA TYR A 259 14.91 -9.21 6.02
C TYR A 259 13.51 -8.60 6.18
N ASP A 260 12.87 -8.24 5.07
CA ASP A 260 11.48 -7.80 5.08
C ASP A 260 10.59 -8.97 5.51
N ILE A 261 10.02 -8.86 6.72
CA ILE A 261 9.16 -9.90 7.29
C ILE A 261 7.67 -9.65 7.02
N VAL A 262 7.30 -8.42 6.69
CA VAL A 262 5.92 -8.08 6.32
C VAL A 262 5.64 -8.54 4.89
N CYS A 263 6.53 -8.15 3.97
CA CYS A 263 6.47 -8.58 2.57
C CYS A 263 7.66 -9.53 2.31
N PRO A 264 7.47 -10.86 2.33
CA PRO A 264 8.58 -11.80 2.16
C PRO A 264 9.32 -11.61 0.85
N VAL A 265 10.65 -11.58 0.91
CA VAL A 265 11.52 -11.36 -0.27
C VAL A 265 11.28 -12.38 -1.39
N ALA A 266 10.69 -13.54 -1.09
CA ALA A 266 10.30 -14.55 -2.07
C ALA A 266 9.42 -13.96 -3.16
N SER A 267 8.45 -13.10 -2.81
CA SER A 267 7.55 -12.45 -3.77
C SER A 267 8.28 -11.61 -4.82
N ALA A 268 9.35 -10.92 -4.42
CA ALA A 268 10.18 -10.16 -5.36
C ALA A 268 11.01 -11.08 -6.29
N VAL A 269 11.48 -12.20 -5.75
CA VAL A 269 12.23 -13.20 -6.52
C VAL A 269 11.32 -13.90 -7.54
N ASP A 270 10.11 -14.29 -7.13
CA ASP A 270 9.13 -14.93 -8.00
C ASP A 270 8.70 -13.99 -9.14
N LEU A 271 8.42 -12.72 -8.81
CA LEU A 271 8.09 -11.71 -9.81
C LEU A 271 9.23 -11.53 -10.84
N HIS A 272 10.47 -11.38 -10.38
CA HIS A 272 11.62 -11.21 -11.25
C HIS A 272 11.89 -12.46 -12.10
N ALA A 273 11.68 -13.65 -11.56
CA ALA A 273 11.87 -14.91 -12.29
C ALA A 273 10.94 -14.99 -13.52
N LEU A 274 9.72 -14.47 -13.42
CA LEU A 274 8.77 -14.36 -14.54
C LEU A 274 8.96 -13.10 -15.39
N TRP A 275 9.72 -12.13 -14.90
CA TRP A 275 10.01 -10.86 -15.58
C TRP A 275 11.52 -10.58 -15.66
N PRO A 276 12.30 -11.40 -16.40
CA PRO A 276 13.75 -11.28 -16.45
C PRO A 276 14.26 -9.94 -17.05
N GLU A 277 13.39 -9.20 -17.76
CA GLU A 277 13.70 -7.86 -18.27
C GLU A 277 13.68 -6.80 -17.16
N SER A 278 13.08 -7.08 -16.00
CA SER A 278 13.12 -6.19 -14.84
C SER A 278 14.52 -6.20 -14.19
N SER A 279 14.83 -5.13 -13.45
CA SER A 279 16.03 -5.08 -12.60
C SER A 279 15.64 -5.38 -11.17
N LEU A 280 16.17 -6.44 -10.56
CA LEU A 280 15.98 -6.76 -9.14
C LEU A 280 17.20 -6.37 -8.32
N VAL A 281 16.98 -5.57 -7.27
CA VAL A 281 17.98 -5.26 -6.24
C VAL A 281 17.47 -5.73 -4.88
N ILE A 282 18.16 -6.70 -4.29
CA ILE A 282 17.90 -7.12 -2.90
C ILE A 282 18.90 -6.41 -1.99
N VAL A 283 18.39 -5.55 -1.11
CA VAL A 283 19.20 -4.80 -0.14
C VAL A 283 19.56 -5.73 1.02
N PRO A 284 20.86 -6.04 1.22
CA PRO A 284 21.27 -7.16 2.06
C PRO A 284 21.07 -6.97 3.56
N ASP A 285 20.90 -5.72 4.01
CA ASP A 285 20.82 -5.31 5.41
C ASP A 285 19.55 -4.49 5.72
N ALA A 286 18.52 -4.60 4.87
CA ALA A 286 17.22 -3.94 5.04
C ALA A 286 16.10 -4.95 5.29
N GLY A 287 15.04 -4.48 5.99
CA GLY A 287 13.82 -5.19 6.26
C GLY A 287 12.63 -4.26 6.34
#